data_7fbd5436da135eb181c6ac0c68edc5c2
#
_entry.id   7fbd5436da135eb181c6ac0c68edc5c2
#
_cell.length_a   1.000
_cell.length_b   1.000
_cell.length_c   1.000
_cell.angle_alpha   90.00
_cell.angle_beta   90.00
_cell.angle_gamma   90.00
#
_symmetry.space_group_name_H-M   'P 1'
#
loop_
_entity.id
_entity.type
_entity.pdbx_description
1 polymer ?
#
loop_
_entity_poly.entity_id
_entity_poly.type
_entity_poly.pdbx_seq_one_letter_code
_entity_poly.pdbx_strand_id
1 'polypeptide(L)'
;MTRKNDGIRPFEGGGETSLEFFAQKADAGAFVLGTHQKKRPDCLTLGRFFDYHLFDMVELMVRNYKSMDEFGSVGKGAVLGSKPCMVFLGDRFETEPALVMAKNILMDIFRGKPASRINLKGVDRVIICTALEDAVMFRQCVIRYKKSGTRLPKCELEEMGPSFDFVVGRHQDPPPDVKKHAYARAKIGKKVKNVEHDSLEGKVGRIYVEKQTGLEELAYMKMKGLKRERRQAAEEREAAKRAPKKSKTDDDDDGEDSD
;
A
#
# COMPACT_ATOMS: atom_id res chain seq x y z
N MET A 1 -23.25 -13.12 3.62
CA MET A 1 -23.38 -13.68 4.99
C MET A 1 -24.10 -15.00 4.90
N THR A 2 -23.41 -16.11 5.12
CA THR A 2 -24.04 -17.45 5.16
C THR A 2 -24.71 -17.64 6.50
N ARG A 3 -25.86 -18.32 6.50
CA ARG A 3 -26.64 -18.60 7.72
C ARG A 3 -25.84 -19.43 8.72
N LYS A 4 -26.20 -19.34 9.99
CA LYS A 4 -25.67 -20.14 11.10
C LYS A 4 -25.62 -21.62 10.72
N ASN A 5 -24.45 -22.23 10.78
CA ASN A 5 -24.25 -23.65 10.61
C ASN A 5 -23.54 -24.19 11.84
N ASP A 6 -24.26 -24.86 12.71
CA ASP A 6 -23.74 -25.39 13.97
C ASP A 6 -22.76 -26.56 13.78
N GLY A 7 -22.65 -27.09 12.56
CA GLY A 7 -21.74 -28.19 12.22
C GLY A 7 -20.30 -27.80 11.88
N ILE A 8 -20.01 -26.49 11.73
CA ILE A 8 -18.64 -26.05 11.39
C ILE A 8 -17.82 -25.87 12.67
N ARG A 9 -16.83 -26.73 12.85
CA ARG A 9 -15.92 -26.70 14.00
C ARG A 9 -14.47 -26.63 13.52
N PRO A 10 -13.92 -25.44 13.31
CA PRO A 10 -12.66 -25.25 12.61
C PRO A 10 -11.47 -26.04 13.17
N PHE A 11 -11.41 -26.20 14.49
CA PHE A 11 -10.29 -26.85 15.19
C PHE A 11 -10.57 -28.31 15.57
N GLU A 12 -11.66 -28.88 15.10
CA GLU A 12 -11.99 -30.30 15.29
C GLU A 12 -11.74 -31.07 13.99
N GLY A 13 -11.42 -32.33 14.07
CA GLY A 13 -11.13 -33.17 12.88
C GLY A 13 -12.29 -33.13 11.86
N GLY A 14 -11.97 -32.80 10.61
CA GLY A 14 -12.95 -32.63 9.53
C GLY A 14 -13.62 -31.25 9.44
N GLY A 15 -13.35 -30.32 10.37
CA GLY A 15 -13.87 -28.97 10.31
C GLY A 15 -13.34 -28.18 9.12
N GLU A 16 -12.12 -28.46 8.69
CA GLU A 16 -11.44 -27.86 7.53
C GLU A 16 -12.21 -28.13 6.22
N THR A 17 -12.70 -29.35 6.02
CA THR A 17 -13.41 -29.73 4.79
C THR A 17 -14.64 -28.88 4.52
N SER A 18 -15.38 -28.51 5.56
CA SER A 18 -16.54 -27.64 5.41
C SER A 18 -16.14 -26.20 5.03
N LEU A 19 -15.04 -25.70 5.59
CA LEU A 19 -14.51 -24.37 5.27
C LEU A 19 -13.98 -24.31 3.84
N GLU A 20 -13.24 -25.33 3.41
CA GLU A 20 -12.70 -25.47 2.04
C GLU A 20 -13.82 -25.56 0.99
N PHE A 21 -14.88 -26.33 1.30
CA PHE A 21 -16.05 -26.38 0.45
C PHE A 21 -16.69 -24.99 0.25
N PHE A 22 -16.83 -24.21 1.32
CA PHE A 22 -17.36 -22.85 1.21
C PHE A 22 -16.40 -21.90 0.50
N ALA A 23 -15.09 -22.06 0.70
CA ALA A 23 -14.08 -21.28 -0.01
C ALA A 23 -14.18 -21.49 -1.53
N GLN A 24 -14.27 -22.74 -1.96
CA GLN A 24 -14.43 -23.08 -3.37
C GLN A 24 -15.75 -22.57 -3.94
N LYS A 25 -16.86 -22.73 -3.21
CA LYS A 25 -18.19 -22.29 -3.65
C LYS A 25 -18.30 -20.76 -3.77
N ALA A 26 -17.62 -20.01 -2.90
CA ALA A 26 -17.68 -18.56 -2.82
C ALA A 26 -16.49 -17.86 -3.52
N ASP A 27 -15.54 -18.63 -4.07
CA ASP A 27 -14.26 -18.13 -4.59
C ASP A 27 -13.57 -17.19 -3.58
N ALA A 28 -13.47 -17.66 -2.33
CA ALA A 28 -13.00 -16.84 -1.21
C ALA A 28 -11.58 -17.23 -0.80
N GLY A 29 -10.70 -16.24 -0.66
CA GLY A 29 -9.32 -16.41 -0.16
C GLY A 29 -9.18 -16.28 1.36
N ALA A 30 -10.22 -15.83 2.07
CA ALA A 30 -10.21 -15.68 3.52
C ALA A 30 -11.62 -15.89 4.09
N PHE A 31 -11.70 -16.23 5.37
CA PHE A 31 -12.97 -16.37 6.07
C PHE A 31 -12.96 -15.73 7.44
N VAL A 32 -14.15 -15.39 7.90
CA VAL A 32 -14.44 -14.95 9.28
C VAL A 32 -15.62 -15.77 9.76
N LEU A 33 -15.44 -16.53 10.83
CA LEU A 33 -16.46 -17.37 11.45
C LEU A 33 -16.68 -16.95 12.89
N GLY A 34 -17.91 -16.51 13.21
CA GLY A 34 -18.32 -16.24 14.59
C GLY A 34 -18.85 -17.51 15.24
N THR A 35 -18.37 -17.85 16.43
CA THR A 35 -18.82 -18.98 17.22
C THR A 35 -19.08 -18.56 18.66
N HIS A 36 -20.09 -19.17 19.26
CA HIS A 36 -20.41 -18.98 20.68
C HIS A 36 -20.67 -20.35 21.32
N GLN A 37 -19.87 -20.67 22.32
CA GLN A 37 -20.00 -21.92 23.10
C GLN A 37 -19.85 -21.60 24.58
N LYS A 38 -20.48 -22.42 25.45
CA LYS A 38 -20.42 -22.21 26.90
C LYS A 38 -19.00 -22.08 27.47
N LYS A 39 -18.03 -22.86 26.93
CA LYS A 39 -16.62 -22.82 27.34
C LYS A 39 -15.81 -21.74 26.62
N ARG A 40 -16.28 -21.25 25.48
CA ARG A 40 -15.63 -20.26 24.63
C ARG A 40 -16.69 -19.31 24.06
N PRO A 41 -17.11 -18.35 24.88
CA PRO A 41 -18.07 -17.36 24.44
C PRO A 41 -17.42 -16.39 23.43
N ASP A 42 -18.22 -15.87 22.50
CA ASP A 42 -17.91 -14.74 21.63
C ASP A 42 -16.56 -14.86 20.91
N CYS A 43 -16.36 -15.98 20.22
CA CYS A 43 -15.14 -16.23 19.47
C CYS A 43 -15.29 -15.86 17.99
N LEU A 44 -14.28 -15.22 17.44
CA LEU A 44 -14.10 -15.02 16.01
C LEU A 44 -12.92 -15.88 15.54
N THR A 45 -13.16 -16.78 14.61
CA THR A 45 -12.09 -17.50 13.92
C THR A 45 -11.86 -16.84 12.58
N LEU A 46 -10.65 -16.37 12.38
CA LEU A 46 -10.16 -15.77 11.15
C LEU A 46 -9.20 -16.73 10.47
N GLY A 47 -9.27 -16.88 9.16
CA GLY A 47 -8.33 -17.71 8.44
C GLY A 47 -8.23 -17.38 6.98
N ARG A 48 -7.22 -17.96 6.33
CA ARG A 48 -6.91 -17.77 4.92
C ARG A 48 -6.86 -19.10 4.21
N PHE A 49 -7.16 -19.07 2.94
CA PHE A 49 -7.03 -20.21 2.04
C PHE A 49 -5.93 -19.95 1.01
N PHE A 50 -5.29 -21.02 0.60
CA PHE A 50 -4.41 -21.06 -0.56
C PHE A 50 -4.84 -22.19 -1.46
N ASP A 51 -5.18 -21.90 -2.70
CA ASP A 51 -5.72 -22.86 -3.67
C ASP A 51 -6.93 -23.63 -3.12
N TYR A 52 -7.85 -22.91 -2.43
CA TYR A 52 -9.03 -23.40 -1.71
C TYR A 52 -8.76 -24.35 -0.53
N HIS A 53 -7.49 -24.63 -0.20
CA HIS A 53 -7.11 -25.37 0.99
C HIS A 53 -6.82 -24.43 2.16
N LEU A 54 -7.16 -24.87 3.37
CA LEU A 54 -6.91 -24.09 4.57
C LEU A 54 -5.40 -23.84 4.73
N PHE A 55 -5.01 -22.58 4.75
CA PHE A 55 -3.62 -22.16 4.90
C PHE A 55 -3.27 -21.96 6.37
N ASP A 56 -3.93 -21.02 7.01
CA ASP A 56 -3.78 -20.75 8.44
C ASP A 56 -5.07 -20.22 9.03
N MET A 57 -5.20 -20.35 10.36
CA MET A 57 -6.32 -19.77 11.08
C MET A 57 -5.97 -19.43 12.53
N VAL A 58 -6.67 -18.45 13.07
CA VAL A 58 -6.52 -17.98 14.45
C VAL A 58 -7.89 -17.72 15.07
N GLU A 59 -8.05 -18.13 16.30
CA GLU A 59 -9.23 -17.88 17.12
C GLU A 59 -8.98 -16.66 18.00
N LEU A 60 -9.89 -15.70 17.95
CA LEU A 60 -9.88 -14.48 18.75
C LEU A 60 -11.07 -14.53 19.71
N MET A 61 -10.84 -14.54 20.99
CA MET A 61 -11.87 -14.44 22.03
C MET A 61 -12.18 -12.97 22.25
N VAL A 62 -13.38 -12.54 21.86
CA VAL A 62 -13.80 -11.13 21.90
C VAL A 62 -14.33 -10.77 23.29
N ARG A 63 -13.95 -9.59 23.77
CA ARG A 63 -14.42 -8.99 25.02
C ARG A 63 -14.71 -7.51 24.78
N ASN A 64 -15.50 -6.91 25.65
CA ASN A 64 -15.77 -5.46 25.66
C ASN A 64 -16.23 -4.92 24.29
N TYR A 65 -17.05 -5.69 23.58
CA TYR A 65 -17.57 -5.29 22.28
C TYR A 65 -18.50 -4.08 22.40
N LYS A 66 -18.25 -3.08 21.56
CA LYS A 66 -19.14 -1.93 21.34
C LYS A 66 -19.45 -1.82 19.86
N SER A 67 -20.73 -1.73 19.53
CA SER A 67 -21.18 -1.61 18.15
C SER A 67 -20.92 -0.20 17.57
N MET A 68 -21.03 -0.05 16.27
CA MET A 68 -20.93 1.28 15.64
C MET A 68 -22.03 2.24 16.11
N ASP A 69 -23.22 1.72 16.44
CA ASP A 69 -24.36 2.53 16.85
C ASP A 69 -24.12 3.24 18.19
N GLU A 70 -23.30 2.65 19.07
CA GLU A 70 -22.92 3.22 20.35
C GLU A 70 -22.04 4.48 20.22
N PHE A 71 -21.37 4.64 19.09
CA PHE A 71 -20.54 5.83 18.79
C PHE A 71 -21.34 6.96 18.09
N GLY A 72 -22.63 6.78 17.90
CA GLY A 72 -23.52 7.79 17.34
C GLY A 72 -23.19 8.16 15.89
N SER A 73 -23.01 9.47 15.62
CA SER A 73 -22.81 9.98 14.27
C SER A 73 -21.34 10.11 13.84
N VAL A 74 -20.39 9.71 14.66
CA VAL A 74 -18.94 9.91 14.39
C VAL A 74 -18.52 9.20 13.10
N GLY A 75 -19.04 8.01 12.83
CA GLY A 75 -18.74 7.23 11.65
C GLY A 75 -19.31 7.76 10.33
N LYS A 76 -20.21 8.75 10.34
CA LYS A 76 -20.85 9.28 9.12
C LYS A 76 -19.90 10.00 8.17
N GLY A 77 -18.67 10.28 8.57
CA GLY A 77 -17.66 10.90 7.73
C GLY A 77 -16.79 9.91 6.95
N ALA A 78 -16.88 8.62 7.23
CA ALA A 78 -16.08 7.61 6.54
C ALA A 78 -16.76 7.14 5.25
N VAL A 79 -16.00 7.11 4.16
CA VAL A 79 -16.48 6.68 2.84
C VAL A 79 -16.51 5.15 2.78
N LEU A 80 -17.65 4.59 2.37
CA LEU A 80 -17.77 3.15 2.15
C LEU A 80 -16.79 2.69 1.05
N GLY A 81 -16.07 1.62 1.34
CA GLY A 81 -15.07 1.06 0.41
C GLY A 81 -13.73 1.78 0.40
N SER A 82 -13.54 2.84 1.20
CA SER A 82 -12.23 3.45 1.39
C SER A 82 -11.28 2.46 2.06
N LYS A 83 -10.00 2.52 1.69
CA LYS A 83 -8.96 1.67 2.25
C LYS A 83 -8.56 2.18 3.63
N PRO A 84 -8.72 1.39 4.71
CA PRO A 84 -8.27 1.81 6.02
C PRO A 84 -6.74 1.85 6.11
N CYS A 85 -6.22 2.79 6.90
CA CYS A 85 -4.86 2.69 7.41
C CYS A 85 -4.86 1.69 8.58
N MET A 86 -3.86 0.82 8.65
CA MET A 86 -3.73 -0.13 9.76
C MET A 86 -2.48 0.17 10.57
N VAL A 87 -2.62 0.23 11.88
CA VAL A 87 -1.56 0.51 12.84
C VAL A 87 -1.53 -0.60 13.88
N PHE A 88 -0.37 -1.21 14.07
CA PHE A 88 -0.14 -2.22 15.10
C PHE A 88 0.87 -1.66 16.09
N LEU A 89 0.49 -1.61 17.35
CA LEU A 89 1.30 -1.06 18.46
C LEU A 89 1.61 -2.16 19.47
N GLY A 90 2.86 -2.23 19.88
CA GLY A 90 3.37 -3.20 20.86
C GLY A 90 4.28 -4.24 20.25
N ASP A 91 5.37 -4.55 20.95
CA ASP A 91 6.44 -5.45 20.50
C ASP A 91 5.99 -6.91 20.36
N ARG A 92 4.90 -7.28 21.04
CA ARG A 92 4.29 -8.62 20.95
C ARG A 92 3.84 -8.98 19.54
N PHE A 93 3.49 -8.00 18.70
CA PHE A 93 3.18 -8.24 17.29
C PHE A 93 4.39 -8.66 16.43
N GLU A 94 5.59 -8.59 16.98
CA GLU A 94 6.82 -9.02 16.30
C GLU A 94 7.43 -10.25 16.96
N THR A 95 7.22 -10.43 18.26
CA THR A 95 7.83 -11.49 19.05
C THR A 95 6.96 -12.74 19.21
N GLU A 96 5.64 -12.58 19.31
CA GLU A 96 4.71 -13.68 19.58
C GLU A 96 4.12 -14.27 18.28
N PRO A 97 4.40 -15.54 17.93
CA PRO A 97 4.00 -16.13 16.64
C PRO A 97 2.49 -16.05 16.39
N ALA A 98 1.67 -16.27 17.41
CA ALA A 98 0.21 -16.21 17.30
C ALA A 98 -0.30 -14.79 16.98
N LEU A 99 0.32 -13.76 17.56
CA LEU A 99 -0.01 -12.36 17.26
C LEU A 99 0.55 -11.92 15.90
N VAL A 100 1.71 -12.42 15.48
CA VAL A 100 2.23 -12.21 14.12
C VAL A 100 1.27 -12.79 13.09
N MET A 101 0.74 -13.99 13.34
CA MET A 101 -0.27 -14.60 12.47
C MET A 101 -1.56 -13.77 12.45
N ALA A 102 -2.10 -13.39 13.60
CA ALA A 102 -3.29 -12.55 13.71
C ALA A 102 -3.11 -11.20 12.98
N LYS A 103 -1.97 -10.54 13.14
CA LYS A 103 -1.60 -9.31 12.41
C LYS A 103 -1.65 -9.52 10.90
N ASN A 104 -1.04 -10.61 10.39
CA ASN A 104 -1.00 -10.88 8.96
C ASN A 104 -2.40 -11.18 8.40
N ILE A 105 -3.21 -11.96 9.10
CA ILE A 105 -4.59 -12.27 8.69
C ILE A 105 -5.46 -11.01 8.69
N LEU A 106 -5.38 -10.19 9.75
CA LEU A 106 -6.10 -8.91 9.81
C LEU A 106 -5.70 -7.98 8.67
N MET A 107 -4.40 -7.89 8.38
CA MET A 107 -3.94 -7.08 7.24
C MET A 107 -4.52 -7.59 5.92
N ASP A 108 -4.56 -8.89 5.69
CA ASP A 108 -5.09 -9.44 4.44
C ASP A 108 -6.61 -9.21 4.30
N ILE A 109 -7.37 -9.29 5.41
CA ILE A 109 -8.81 -9.05 5.41
C ILE A 109 -9.14 -7.57 5.13
N PHE A 110 -8.41 -6.64 5.77
CA PHE A 110 -8.73 -5.21 5.68
C PHE A 110 -7.93 -4.45 4.61
N ARG A 111 -6.86 -5.03 4.09
CA ARG A 111 -5.96 -4.40 3.11
C ARG A 111 -6.66 -4.00 1.80
N GLY A 112 -7.62 -4.80 1.34
CA GLY A 112 -8.23 -4.62 0.03
C GLY A 112 -7.21 -4.73 -1.11
N LYS A 113 -7.53 -4.15 -2.27
CA LYS A 113 -6.63 -4.19 -3.44
C LYS A 113 -5.32 -3.44 -3.17
N PRO A 114 -4.15 -3.97 -3.60
CA PRO A 114 -2.89 -3.26 -3.52
C PRO A 114 -2.97 -1.95 -4.31
N ALA A 115 -2.53 -0.85 -3.73
CA ALA A 115 -2.49 0.45 -4.38
C ALA A 115 -1.05 0.97 -4.42
N SER A 116 -0.58 1.36 -5.61
CA SER A 116 0.76 1.95 -5.80
C SER A 116 0.80 3.43 -5.40
N ARG A 117 -0.35 4.10 -5.45
CA ARG A 117 -0.50 5.51 -5.09
C ARG A 117 -1.75 5.68 -4.26
N ILE A 118 -1.66 6.44 -3.18
CA ILE A 118 -2.76 6.75 -2.27
C ILE A 118 -2.96 8.25 -2.24
N ASN A 119 -4.21 8.69 -2.37
CA ASN A 119 -4.57 10.08 -2.15
C ASN A 119 -4.78 10.29 -0.64
N LEU A 120 -4.00 11.16 -0.02
CA LEU A 120 -4.08 11.43 1.42
C LEU A 120 -5.46 11.95 1.86
N LYS A 121 -6.18 12.68 0.99
CA LYS A 121 -7.56 13.10 1.27
C LYS A 121 -8.55 11.94 1.34
N GLY A 122 -8.22 10.81 0.73
CA GLY A 122 -9.04 9.60 0.76
C GLY A 122 -8.73 8.66 1.92
N VAL A 123 -7.73 8.98 2.74
CA VAL A 123 -7.44 8.24 3.98
C VAL A 123 -8.27 8.85 5.10
N ASP A 124 -9.44 8.31 5.30
CA ASP A 124 -10.46 8.84 6.20
C ASP A 124 -10.57 8.06 7.52
N ARG A 125 -10.02 6.84 7.59
CA ARG A 125 -10.11 5.98 8.77
C ARG A 125 -8.85 5.19 9.04
N VAL A 126 -8.66 4.87 10.30
CA VAL A 126 -7.56 4.04 10.79
C VAL A 126 -8.09 2.93 11.70
N ILE A 127 -7.52 1.75 11.56
CA ILE A 127 -7.71 0.62 12.45
C ILE A 127 -6.45 0.49 13.29
N ILE A 128 -6.60 0.59 14.60
CA ILE A 128 -5.50 0.54 15.56
C ILE A 128 -5.64 -0.73 16.37
N CYS A 129 -4.62 -1.59 16.31
CA CYS A 129 -4.49 -2.77 17.14
C CYS A 129 -3.36 -2.54 18.14
N THR A 130 -3.67 -2.47 19.42
CA THR A 130 -2.67 -2.27 20.50
C THR A 130 -2.55 -3.52 21.33
N ALA A 131 -1.38 -4.15 21.32
CA ALA A 131 -1.10 -5.31 22.16
C ALA A 131 -0.74 -4.86 23.58
N LEU A 132 -1.57 -5.27 24.54
CA LEU A 132 -1.31 -5.19 25.98
C LEU A 132 -0.83 -6.55 26.50
N GLU A 133 -0.52 -6.64 27.78
CA GLU A 133 -0.05 -7.89 28.39
C GLU A 133 -1.09 -9.03 28.27
N ASP A 134 -2.36 -8.75 28.53
CA ASP A 134 -3.43 -9.75 28.59
C ASP A 134 -4.32 -9.80 27.36
N ALA A 135 -4.39 -8.74 26.58
CA ALA A 135 -5.32 -8.62 25.46
C ALA A 135 -4.80 -7.67 24.40
N VAL A 136 -5.43 -7.73 23.24
CA VAL A 136 -5.21 -6.77 22.13
C VAL A 136 -6.46 -5.91 22.00
N MET A 137 -6.29 -4.61 22.06
CA MET A 137 -7.37 -3.66 21.79
C MET A 137 -7.49 -3.43 20.28
N PHE A 138 -8.69 -3.61 19.76
CA PHE A 138 -9.03 -3.26 18.38
C PHE A 138 -9.92 -2.03 18.40
N ARG A 139 -9.45 -0.94 17.79
CA ARG A 139 -10.17 0.34 17.73
C ARG A 139 -10.21 0.84 16.28
N GLN A 140 -11.38 1.27 15.86
CA GLN A 140 -11.53 1.91 14.56
C GLN A 140 -11.87 3.38 14.76
N CYS A 141 -11.07 4.27 14.16
CA CYS A 141 -11.17 5.71 14.31
C CYS A 141 -11.30 6.39 12.94
N VAL A 142 -12.03 7.51 12.93
CA VAL A 142 -12.04 8.47 11.82
C VAL A 142 -10.85 9.41 11.98
N ILE A 143 -10.21 9.76 10.89
CA ILE A 143 -9.12 10.73 10.84
C ILE A 143 -9.68 12.09 10.44
N ARG A 144 -9.53 13.08 11.33
CA ARG A 144 -9.88 14.48 11.04
C ARG A 144 -8.63 15.33 10.92
N TYR A 145 -8.45 15.94 9.77
CA TYR A 145 -7.33 16.83 9.50
C TYR A 145 -7.70 18.26 9.89
N LYS A 146 -6.94 18.85 10.83
CA LYS A 146 -7.08 20.25 11.25
C LYS A 146 -5.84 21.08 10.89
N LYS A 147 -6.01 22.37 10.77
CA LYS A 147 -4.89 23.30 10.57
C LYS A 147 -4.00 23.29 11.81
N SER A 148 -2.69 23.12 11.63
CA SER A 148 -1.72 23.09 12.73
C SER A 148 -0.86 24.35 12.83
N GLY A 149 -1.03 25.32 11.92
CA GLY A 149 -0.12 26.47 11.78
C GLY A 149 1.21 26.14 11.11
N THR A 150 1.48 24.86 10.82
CA THR A 150 2.64 24.37 10.11
C THR A 150 2.26 23.86 8.70
N ARG A 151 3.26 23.47 7.90
CA ARG A 151 3.04 22.87 6.57
C ARG A 151 2.27 21.55 6.62
N LEU A 152 2.34 20.82 7.75
CA LEU A 152 1.69 19.53 7.93
C LEU A 152 0.39 19.71 8.72
N PRO A 153 -0.72 19.07 8.31
CA PRO A 153 -1.97 19.12 9.07
C PRO A 153 -1.83 18.35 10.40
N LYS A 154 -2.57 18.80 11.41
CA LYS A 154 -2.77 18.05 12.64
C LYS A 154 -3.82 16.97 12.40
N CYS A 155 -3.50 15.71 12.74
CA CYS A 155 -4.44 14.60 12.69
C CYS A 155 -5.09 14.42 14.06
N GLU A 156 -6.41 14.45 14.12
CA GLU A 156 -7.19 14.07 15.28
C GLU A 156 -7.93 12.77 14.99
N LEU A 157 -7.94 11.87 15.94
CA LEU A 157 -8.61 10.57 15.84
C LEU A 157 -9.83 10.56 16.73
N GLU A 158 -10.98 10.17 16.17
CA GLU A 158 -12.23 9.98 16.90
C GLU A 158 -12.69 8.54 16.71
N GLU A 159 -12.99 7.83 17.80
CA GLU A 159 -13.51 6.47 17.69
C GLU A 159 -14.86 6.45 17.00
N MET A 160 -14.99 5.61 15.96
CA MET A 160 -16.23 5.44 15.20
C MET A 160 -16.88 4.07 15.38
N GLY A 161 -16.15 3.14 16.00
CA GLY A 161 -16.56 1.75 16.15
C GLY A 161 -16.48 0.93 14.83
N PRO A 162 -16.66 -0.37 14.90
CA PRO A 162 -16.79 -1.14 16.15
C PRO A 162 -15.50 -1.12 16.95
N SER A 163 -15.58 -1.27 18.25
CA SER A 163 -14.43 -1.45 19.13
C SER A 163 -14.59 -2.70 19.98
N PHE A 164 -13.52 -3.42 20.19
CA PHE A 164 -13.49 -4.61 21.02
C PHE A 164 -12.07 -4.92 21.47
N ASP A 165 -11.97 -5.73 22.50
CA ASP A 165 -10.70 -6.31 22.92
C ASP A 165 -10.72 -7.79 22.56
N PHE A 166 -9.58 -8.37 22.24
CA PHE A 166 -9.50 -9.79 21.96
C PHE A 166 -8.27 -10.43 22.59
N VAL A 167 -8.42 -11.69 22.93
CA VAL A 167 -7.32 -12.55 23.37
C VAL A 167 -7.14 -13.63 22.29
N VAL A 168 -5.91 -13.86 21.87
CA VAL A 168 -5.62 -14.93 20.93
C VAL A 168 -5.79 -16.27 21.62
N GLY A 169 -6.66 -17.11 21.07
CA GLY A 169 -6.92 -18.47 21.52
C GLY A 169 -6.10 -19.50 20.74
N ARG A 170 -6.83 -20.47 20.15
CA ARG A 170 -6.20 -21.50 19.30
C ARG A 170 -5.72 -20.90 17.99
N HIS A 171 -4.63 -21.43 17.48
CA HIS A 171 -4.15 -21.11 16.14
C HIS A 171 -3.68 -22.38 15.46
N GLN A 172 -3.69 -22.37 14.15
CA GLN A 172 -3.21 -23.44 13.30
C GLN A 172 -2.23 -22.86 12.29
N ASP A 173 -1.00 -23.36 12.33
CA ASP A 173 0.02 -22.96 11.37
C ASP A 173 -0.21 -23.65 10.01
N PRO A 174 0.25 -23.04 8.93
CA PRO A 174 0.09 -23.61 7.60
C PRO A 174 0.86 -24.93 7.47
N PRO A 175 0.28 -25.95 6.81
CA PRO A 175 1.00 -27.18 6.49
C PRO A 175 2.29 -26.88 5.70
N PRO A 176 3.42 -27.57 5.98
CA PRO A 176 4.72 -27.24 5.38
C PRO A 176 4.71 -27.29 3.85
N ASP A 177 3.96 -28.21 3.27
CA ASP A 177 3.85 -28.36 1.82
C ASP A 177 3.08 -27.18 1.19
N VAL A 178 1.93 -26.83 1.76
CA VAL A 178 1.12 -25.69 1.31
C VAL A 178 1.92 -24.39 1.49
N LYS A 179 2.61 -24.23 2.60
CA LYS A 179 3.48 -23.08 2.89
C LYS A 179 4.55 -22.91 1.82
N LYS A 180 5.21 -23.97 1.40
CA LYS A 180 6.25 -23.95 0.36
C LYS A 180 5.69 -23.46 -0.97
N HIS A 181 4.50 -23.94 -1.36
CA HIS A 181 3.86 -23.51 -2.60
C HIS A 181 3.33 -22.08 -2.52
N ALA A 182 2.73 -21.69 -1.42
CA ALA A 182 2.21 -20.33 -1.22
C ALA A 182 3.31 -19.26 -1.25
N TYR A 183 4.48 -19.56 -0.71
CA TYR A 183 5.64 -18.64 -0.73
C TYR A 183 6.50 -18.75 -1.98
N ALA A 184 6.20 -19.67 -2.91
CA ALA A 184 6.94 -19.79 -4.15
C ALA A 184 6.76 -18.53 -5.00
N ARG A 185 7.85 -17.79 -5.17
CA ARG A 185 7.85 -16.60 -6.05
C ARG A 185 7.87 -17.06 -7.50
N ALA A 186 6.98 -16.48 -8.30
CA ALA A 186 7.04 -16.66 -9.75
C ALA A 186 8.44 -16.30 -10.25
N LYS A 187 9.04 -17.18 -11.05
CA LYS A 187 10.30 -16.89 -11.73
C LYS A 187 10.03 -15.73 -12.70
N ILE A 188 10.35 -14.52 -12.26
CA ILE A 188 10.30 -13.36 -13.16
C ILE A 188 11.30 -13.64 -14.27
N GLY A 189 10.80 -13.78 -15.50
CA GLY A 189 11.66 -13.90 -16.66
C GLY A 189 12.69 -12.78 -16.67
N LYS A 190 13.93 -13.09 -17.06
CA LYS A 190 14.98 -12.07 -17.18
C LYS A 190 14.42 -10.93 -18.04
N LYS A 191 14.53 -9.69 -17.56
CA LYS A 191 14.15 -8.52 -18.36
C LYS A 191 14.86 -8.62 -19.70
N VAL A 192 14.10 -8.71 -20.78
CA VAL A 192 14.65 -8.71 -22.12
C VAL A 192 15.19 -7.31 -22.39
N LYS A 193 16.47 -7.22 -22.75
CA LYS A 193 17.14 -5.94 -23.00
C LYS A 193 16.43 -5.23 -24.15
N ASN A 194 16.16 -3.94 -24.00
CA ASN A 194 15.48 -3.08 -24.99
C ASN A 194 14.01 -3.44 -25.31
N VAL A 195 13.32 -4.13 -24.42
CA VAL A 195 11.88 -4.36 -24.51
C VAL A 195 11.22 -3.72 -23.29
N GLU A 196 10.27 -2.83 -23.52
CA GLU A 196 9.43 -2.19 -22.52
C GLU A 196 7.99 -2.63 -22.72
N HIS A 197 7.21 -2.65 -21.64
CA HIS A 197 5.79 -2.96 -21.71
C HIS A 197 5.01 -1.66 -21.56
N ASP A 198 4.37 -1.23 -22.62
CA ASP A 198 3.42 -0.13 -22.59
C ASP A 198 2.02 -0.67 -22.30
N SER A 199 1.25 0.08 -21.50
CA SER A 199 -0.13 -0.27 -21.16
C SER A 199 -1.10 -0.15 -22.35
N LEU A 200 -0.79 0.66 -23.36
CA LEU A 200 -1.62 0.90 -24.53
C LEU A 200 -1.17 0.08 -25.74
N GLU A 201 0.14 0.04 -26.01
CA GLU A 201 0.72 -0.58 -27.20
C GLU A 201 1.25 -2.00 -26.95
N GLY A 202 1.20 -2.48 -25.69
CA GLY A 202 1.68 -3.80 -25.33
C GLY A 202 3.21 -3.86 -25.22
N LYS A 203 3.87 -4.80 -25.91
CA LYS A 203 5.32 -4.92 -25.88
C LYS A 203 5.94 -4.07 -26.96
N VAL A 204 6.66 -3.02 -26.56
CA VAL A 204 7.43 -2.15 -27.46
C VAL A 204 8.91 -2.48 -27.30
N GLY A 205 9.61 -2.69 -28.41
CA GLY A 205 11.01 -3.03 -28.40
C GLY A 205 11.79 -2.25 -29.47
N ARG A 206 13.07 -1.99 -29.19
CA ARG A 206 13.99 -1.43 -30.20
C ARG A 206 14.54 -2.55 -31.03
N ILE A 207 14.36 -2.46 -32.35
CA ILE A 207 14.99 -3.37 -33.31
C ILE A 207 16.47 -2.99 -33.40
N TYR A 208 17.34 -3.94 -33.12
CA TYR A 208 18.75 -3.76 -33.33
C TYR A 208 19.03 -4.00 -34.84
N VAL A 209 19.40 -2.93 -35.50
CA VAL A 209 19.86 -3.00 -36.89
C VAL A 209 21.39 -3.07 -36.88
N GLU A 210 21.96 -4.05 -37.50
CA GLU A 210 23.40 -4.16 -37.63
C GLU A 210 24.01 -2.90 -38.30
N LYS A 211 25.27 -2.64 -38.00
CA LYS A 211 25.98 -1.46 -38.55
C LYS A 211 25.94 -1.52 -40.07
N GLN A 212 25.17 -0.64 -40.67
CA GLN A 212 25.08 -0.56 -42.12
C GLN A 212 26.36 0.09 -42.64
N THR A 213 27.11 -0.65 -43.40
CA THR A 213 28.29 -0.16 -44.17
C THR A 213 27.78 0.78 -45.26
N GLY A 214 28.31 1.99 -45.35
CA GLY A 214 27.86 3.02 -46.30
C GLY A 214 27.08 4.20 -45.67
N LEU A 215 26.70 4.12 -44.41
CA LEU A 215 26.09 5.25 -43.66
C LEU A 215 27.08 6.41 -43.43
N GLU A 216 28.37 6.18 -43.60
CA GLU A 216 29.43 7.20 -43.45
C GLU A 216 29.33 8.30 -44.51
N GLU A 217 28.76 7.98 -45.67
CA GLU A 217 28.55 8.92 -46.78
C GLU A 217 27.22 9.68 -46.68
N LEU A 218 26.31 9.23 -45.85
CA LEU A 218 25.03 9.88 -45.65
C LEU A 218 25.13 11.05 -44.64
N ALA A 219 24.13 11.92 -44.66
CA ALA A 219 24.00 13.17 -43.89
C ALA A 219 24.36 13.09 -42.38
N TYR A 220 24.67 11.89 -41.83
CA TYR A 220 25.13 11.65 -40.49
C TYR A 220 26.47 12.37 -40.15
N MET A 221 27.36 12.49 -41.15
CA MET A 221 28.62 13.26 -41.02
C MET A 221 28.32 14.76 -40.86
N LYS A 222 27.27 15.27 -41.52
CA LYS A 222 26.82 16.67 -41.37
C LYS A 222 26.25 16.95 -39.96
N MET A 223 25.64 15.96 -39.29
CA MET A 223 25.18 16.13 -37.93
C MET A 223 26.30 16.28 -36.87
N LYS A 224 27.49 15.69 -37.13
CA LYS A 224 28.66 15.91 -36.27
C LYS A 224 29.14 17.36 -36.37
N GLY A 225 29.12 17.94 -37.55
CA GLY A 225 29.45 19.36 -37.76
C GLY A 225 28.49 20.29 -37.02
N LEU A 226 27.20 20.09 -37.21
CA LEU A 226 26.13 20.86 -36.51
C LEU A 226 26.23 20.79 -34.99
N LYS A 227 26.61 19.65 -34.44
CA LYS A 227 26.78 19.48 -32.98
C LYS A 227 28.01 20.24 -32.49
N ARG A 228 29.05 20.29 -33.29
CA ARG A 228 30.30 21.04 -33.02
C ARG A 228 30.05 22.55 -33.10
N GLU A 229 29.35 23.00 -34.13
CA GLU A 229 28.96 24.41 -34.33
C GLU A 229 28.04 24.89 -33.20
N ARG A 230 27.05 24.08 -32.77
CA ARG A 230 26.17 24.41 -31.63
C ARG A 230 26.96 24.51 -30.33
N ARG A 231 27.98 23.69 -30.16
CA ARG A 231 28.82 23.73 -28.95
C ARG A 231 29.73 24.97 -28.99
N GLN A 232 30.32 25.31 -30.10
CA GLN A 232 31.12 26.51 -30.28
C GLN A 232 30.28 27.79 -30.09
N ALA A 233 29.06 27.82 -30.67
CA ALA A 233 28.13 28.93 -30.46
C ALA A 233 27.64 29.08 -29.03
N ALA A 234 27.53 27.98 -28.27
CA ALA A 234 27.20 28.01 -26.84
C ALA A 234 28.38 28.53 -26.02
N GLU A 235 29.59 28.09 -26.31
CA GLU A 235 30.84 28.57 -25.68
C GLU A 235 31.07 30.07 -25.93
N GLU A 236 30.85 30.52 -27.17
CA GLU A 236 30.92 31.97 -27.52
C GLU A 236 29.88 32.81 -26.82
N ARG A 237 28.65 32.33 -26.65
CA ARG A 237 27.59 33.00 -25.90
C ARG A 237 27.93 33.10 -24.40
N GLU A 238 28.52 32.05 -23.84
CA GLU A 238 28.99 32.08 -22.45
C GLU A 238 30.18 33.04 -22.25
N ALA A 239 31.12 33.03 -23.20
CA ALA A 239 32.26 33.96 -23.19
C ALA A 239 31.77 35.41 -23.31
N ALA A 240 30.80 35.69 -24.18
CA ALA A 240 30.21 37.03 -24.32
C ALA A 240 29.46 37.49 -23.08
N LYS A 241 28.85 36.57 -22.32
CA LYS A 241 28.20 36.87 -21.04
C LYS A 241 29.20 37.15 -19.90
N ARG A 242 30.42 36.62 -19.99
CA ARG A 242 31.51 36.81 -19.01
C ARG A 242 32.37 38.04 -19.30
N ALA A 243 32.25 38.64 -20.50
CA ALA A 243 32.93 39.88 -20.81
C ALA A 243 32.40 41.03 -19.93
N PRO A 244 33.26 41.81 -19.27
CA PRO A 244 32.83 42.88 -18.40
C PRO A 244 32.11 43.95 -19.24
N LYS A 245 30.90 44.32 -18.83
CA LYS A 245 30.16 45.44 -19.37
C LYS A 245 31.02 46.70 -19.16
N LYS A 246 31.51 47.32 -20.24
CA LYS A 246 32.11 48.66 -20.17
C LYS A 246 31.08 49.62 -19.59
N SER A 247 31.43 50.23 -18.48
CA SER A 247 30.68 51.33 -17.89
C SER A 247 30.58 52.47 -18.88
N LYS A 248 29.39 52.88 -19.19
CA LYS A 248 29.16 54.18 -19.82
C LYS A 248 29.44 55.21 -18.74
N THR A 249 30.46 55.99 -18.95
CA THR A 249 30.70 57.28 -18.24
C THR A 249 29.72 58.26 -18.84
N ASP A 250 28.85 58.75 -18.01
CA ASP A 250 28.00 59.91 -18.29
C ASP A 250 28.96 61.11 -18.26
N ASP A 251 29.15 61.76 -19.40
CA ASP A 251 29.70 63.11 -19.49
C ASP A 251 28.50 64.07 -19.39
N ASP A 252 28.32 64.64 -18.20
CA ASP A 252 27.56 65.84 -17.96
C ASP A 252 28.37 67.00 -18.54
N ASP A 253 27.87 67.69 -19.53
CA ASP A 253 28.34 68.95 -20.00
C ASP A 253 27.32 70.02 -19.61
N ASP A 254 27.83 70.91 -18.69
CA ASP A 254 27.18 72.10 -18.29
C ASP A 254 27.18 73.11 -19.46
N GLY A 255 26.05 73.72 -19.72
CA GLY A 255 25.92 74.77 -20.70
C GLY A 255 24.94 75.86 -20.19
N GLU A 256 25.53 76.85 -19.63
CA GLU A 256 24.95 78.13 -19.15
C GLU A 256 24.13 78.90 -20.20
N ASP A 257 23.20 79.62 -19.64
CA ASP A 257 22.84 81.02 -19.90
C ASP A 257 21.89 81.44 -21.01
N SER A 258 21.00 82.29 -20.48
CA SER A 258 20.52 83.61 -20.96
C SER A 258 19.29 83.61 -21.89
N ASP A 259 18.33 84.21 -21.38
CA ASP A 259 17.40 85.34 -21.46
C ASP A 259 15.95 84.90 -21.35
#